data_2d9f0fbe4cd489382e05ed0c3da04e46
#
_entry.id   2d9f0fbe4cd489382e05ed0c3da04e46
#
_cell.length_a   1.000
_cell.length_b   1.000
_cell.length_c   1.000
_cell.angle_alpha   90.00
_cell.angle_beta   90.00
_cell.angle_gamma   90.00
#
_symmetry.space_group_name_H-M   'P 1'
#
loop_
_entity.id
_entity.type
_entity.pdbx_description
1 polymer ?
#
loop_
_entity_poly.entity_id
_entity_poly.type
_entity_poly.pdbx_seq_one_letter_code
_entity_poly.pdbx_strand_id
1 'polypeptide(L)'
;AYNKITMAQGNTIMLAEPVEGDIVDTDPVPTKVLTVCEMNIEVAYRDQVETYEGVSLNVAAASYISKIMSKSELVKVDAEEVADGVNPLSIFNAADAEKAVVFLAGGSDGSKDQITDDVFMGVDGGPGKRTGLAAFKELNNVSIMAIPGVTSPAVQLALVTHCTNTGASFAVLDVPQDLVKPNDVLKHREKVDSDYAAMYHPWIQIYDALNKKPSYIPPSGAVCGIYARSDVERGVHKAPANEVVFNCIGLSCLYNKAEQDILNPAGVNLIRALPGQGIRVWGARTCSSNSLWKYVNVRRLFIYLEESIKSQTNWAVFEPNDEMLWSRVGRTIRAFLRDMWRSGALVGSSEDQAFYVNIGRDTMSQSDILNGRLICEIGVAPSRPAEFVIFRITQFMEES
;
A
#
# COMPACT_ATOMS: atom_id res chain seq x y z
N ALA A 1 35.18 -30.55 29.42
CA ALA A 1 35.57 -29.17 29.62
C ALA A 1 35.39 -28.44 28.27
N TYR A 2 34.81 -27.29 28.28
CA TYR A 2 34.66 -26.41 27.12
C TYR A 2 35.87 -25.48 27.03
N ASN A 3 36.41 -25.27 25.85
CA ASN A 3 37.56 -24.40 25.68
C ASN A 3 37.45 -23.64 24.35
N LYS A 4 37.94 -22.41 24.30
CA LYS A 4 37.87 -21.54 23.15
C LYS A 4 39.02 -21.85 22.17
N ILE A 5 38.71 -22.04 20.89
CA ILE A 5 39.73 -22.12 19.83
C ILE A 5 40.18 -20.70 19.51
N THR A 6 41.43 -20.37 19.80
CA THR A 6 41.99 -19.04 19.55
C THR A 6 42.64 -18.95 18.15
N MET A 7 43.12 -20.06 17.60
CA MET A 7 43.66 -20.12 16.24
C MET A 7 43.51 -21.54 15.68
N ALA A 8 43.18 -21.64 14.41
CA ALA A 8 43.23 -22.87 13.64
C ALA A 8 44.02 -22.62 12.34
N GLN A 9 45.13 -23.30 12.12
CA GLN A 9 45.95 -23.18 10.92
C GLN A 9 46.48 -24.53 10.48
N GLY A 10 46.06 -25.00 9.31
CA GLY A 10 46.39 -26.34 8.83
C GLY A 10 45.87 -27.41 9.81
N ASN A 11 46.76 -28.25 10.30
CA ASN A 11 46.45 -29.31 11.28
C ASN A 11 46.67 -28.89 12.74
N THR A 12 46.88 -27.61 13.00
CA THR A 12 47.18 -27.09 14.34
C THR A 12 46.01 -26.26 14.86
N ILE A 13 45.53 -26.55 16.07
CA ILE A 13 44.53 -25.84 16.79
C ILE A 13 45.17 -25.29 18.09
N MET A 14 45.03 -23.98 18.33
CA MET A 14 45.40 -23.34 19.59
C MET A 14 44.15 -23.11 20.43
N LEU A 15 44.21 -23.55 21.67
CA LEU A 15 43.15 -23.37 22.65
C LEU A 15 43.51 -22.21 23.58
N ALA A 16 42.48 -21.52 24.13
CA ALA A 16 42.69 -20.41 25.09
C ALA A 16 43.34 -20.88 26.40
N GLU A 17 42.99 -22.09 26.84
CA GLU A 17 43.56 -22.71 28.04
C GLU A 17 44.20 -24.06 27.70
N PRO A 18 45.30 -24.43 28.36
CA PRO A 18 45.92 -25.73 28.13
C PRO A 18 45.00 -26.87 28.63
N VAL A 19 44.92 -27.92 27.85
CA VAL A 19 44.19 -29.14 28.20
C VAL A 19 45.07 -29.93 29.20
N GLU A 20 44.58 -30.18 30.39
CA GLU A 20 45.30 -30.96 31.39
C GLU A 20 45.47 -32.43 30.93
N GLY A 21 46.73 -32.94 31.00
CA GLY A 21 47.17 -34.29 30.67
C GLY A 21 47.61 -34.51 29.24
N ASP A 22 48.53 -35.45 29.04
CA ASP A 22 49.09 -35.77 27.74
C ASP A 22 48.06 -36.38 26.78
N ILE A 23 47.99 -35.86 25.55
CA ILE A 23 47.29 -36.52 24.44
C ILE A 23 48.29 -37.58 23.92
N VAL A 24 48.19 -38.79 24.42
CA VAL A 24 49.09 -39.90 23.99
C VAL A 24 48.36 -40.65 22.90
N ASP A 25 48.93 -40.57 21.68
CA ASP A 25 48.48 -41.28 20.48
C ASP A 25 49.11 -42.66 20.40
N THR A 26 48.76 -43.57 21.28
CA THR A 26 49.36 -44.93 21.31
C THR A 26 48.39 -46.10 21.33
N ASP A 27 47.08 -45.85 21.19
CA ASP A 27 46.09 -46.93 21.13
C ASP A 27 44.95 -46.59 20.12
N PRO A 28 44.31 -47.60 19.51
CA PRO A 28 43.32 -47.41 18.43
C PRO A 28 42.06 -46.69 18.86
N VAL A 29 41.91 -46.33 20.12
CA VAL A 29 40.80 -45.49 20.64
C VAL A 29 41.40 -44.20 21.24
N PRO A 30 41.21 -43.03 20.61
CA PRO A 30 41.70 -41.77 21.16
C PRO A 30 41.10 -41.52 22.53
N THR A 31 41.94 -41.31 23.56
CA THR A 31 41.53 -41.02 24.93
C THR A 31 40.98 -39.63 25.12
N LYS A 32 41.15 -38.74 24.12
CA LYS A 32 40.60 -37.38 24.11
C LYS A 32 40.09 -37.03 22.74
N VAL A 33 38.85 -36.56 22.65
CA VAL A 33 38.20 -36.12 21.41
C VAL A 33 37.93 -34.65 21.54
N LEU A 34 38.37 -33.88 20.55
CA LEU A 34 37.97 -32.48 20.37
C LEU A 34 36.68 -32.42 19.54
N THR A 35 35.64 -31.87 20.12
CA THR A 35 34.39 -31.68 19.40
C THR A 35 34.11 -30.20 19.30
N VAL A 36 33.82 -29.72 18.11
CA VAL A 36 33.33 -28.33 17.91
C VAL A 36 31.90 -28.25 18.44
N CYS A 37 31.66 -27.30 19.29
CA CYS A 37 30.31 -27.03 19.81
C CYS A 37 29.61 -26.04 18.92
N GLU A 38 28.62 -26.51 18.19
CA GLU A 38 27.67 -25.73 17.42
C GLU A 38 26.27 -26.12 17.85
N MET A 39 25.31 -25.22 17.69
CA MET A 39 23.92 -25.48 18.05
C MET A 39 23.00 -25.28 16.85
N ASN A 40 21.92 -26.02 16.80
CA ASN A 40 20.80 -25.75 15.92
C ASN A 40 19.75 -25.01 16.73
N ILE A 41 19.24 -23.90 16.17
CA ILE A 41 18.22 -23.08 16.80
C ILE A 41 16.97 -23.18 15.96
N GLU A 42 15.89 -23.56 16.57
CA GLU A 42 14.54 -23.51 15.99
C GLU A 42 13.73 -22.44 16.70
N VAL A 43 13.20 -21.50 15.95
CA VAL A 43 12.32 -20.45 16.44
C VAL A 43 10.93 -20.71 15.88
N ALA A 44 9.96 -20.91 16.77
CA ALA A 44 8.58 -21.17 16.39
C ALA A 44 7.63 -20.14 16.98
N TYR A 45 6.77 -19.56 16.14
CA TYR A 45 5.69 -18.68 16.55
C TYR A 45 4.45 -18.97 15.71
N ARG A 46 3.37 -19.46 16.33
CA ARG A 46 2.15 -19.95 15.65
C ARG A 46 2.50 -21.02 14.61
N ASP A 47 2.27 -20.73 13.35
CA ASP A 47 2.47 -21.62 12.19
C ASP A 47 3.82 -21.35 11.47
N GLN A 48 4.58 -20.36 11.93
CA GLN A 48 5.89 -20.00 11.37
C GLN A 48 6.98 -20.68 12.17
N VAL A 49 7.91 -21.35 11.47
CA VAL A 49 9.08 -22.00 12.05
C VAL A 49 10.30 -21.59 11.23
N GLU A 50 11.31 -21.10 11.93
CA GLU A 50 12.62 -20.79 11.36
C GLU A 50 13.66 -21.72 11.96
N THR A 51 14.53 -22.30 11.14
CA THR A 51 15.59 -23.22 11.58
C THR A 51 16.95 -22.67 11.18
N TYR A 52 17.86 -22.61 12.11
CA TYR A 52 19.24 -22.15 11.94
C TYR A 52 20.19 -23.24 12.39
N GLU A 53 20.99 -23.80 11.47
CA GLU A 53 21.91 -24.90 11.74
C GLU A 53 23.35 -24.39 11.89
N GLY A 54 24.16 -25.09 12.71
CA GLY A 54 25.57 -24.82 12.87
C GLY A 54 25.89 -23.45 13.49
N VAL A 55 25.02 -22.96 14.38
CA VAL A 55 25.15 -21.63 15.01
C VAL A 55 26.22 -21.68 16.10
N SER A 56 27.16 -20.71 16.06
CA SER A 56 28.26 -20.56 17.00
C SER A 56 28.06 -19.36 17.92
N LEU A 57 28.49 -19.48 19.17
CA LEU A 57 28.59 -18.36 20.11
C LEU A 57 29.92 -17.60 20.04
N ASN A 58 30.85 -18.06 19.19
CA ASN A 58 32.12 -17.37 18.97
C ASN A 58 31.92 -16.15 18.06
N VAL A 59 32.18 -14.96 18.57
CA VAL A 59 32.04 -13.66 17.86
C VAL A 59 32.87 -13.63 16.56
N ALA A 60 34.02 -14.30 16.52
CA ALA A 60 34.89 -14.40 15.34
C ALA A 60 34.37 -15.36 14.29
N ALA A 61 33.44 -16.26 14.60
CA ALA A 61 32.94 -17.24 13.65
C ALA A 61 32.03 -16.58 12.59
N ALA A 62 32.05 -17.11 11.38
CA ALA A 62 31.13 -16.74 10.32
C ALA A 62 29.68 -17.08 10.69
N SER A 63 29.49 -18.18 11.45
CA SER A 63 28.22 -18.68 11.97
C SER A 63 27.83 -18.09 13.31
N TYR A 64 28.39 -16.94 13.71
CA TYR A 64 28.04 -16.28 14.96
C TYR A 64 26.54 -15.98 15.06
N ILE A 65 25.95 -16.29 16.21
CA ILE A 65 24.49 -16.24 16.43
C ILE A 65 23.84 -14.92 15.99
N SER A 66 24.38 -13.77 16.38
CA SER A 66 23.81 -12.47 15.99
C SER A 66 23.88 -12.22 14.47
N LYS A 67 24.89 -12.77 13.77
CA LYS A 67 25.02 -12.65 12.32
C LYS A 67 24.02 -13.55 11.59
N ILE A 68 23.91 -14.80 12.02
CA ILE A 68 23.01 -15.79 11.40
C ILE A 68 21.54 -15.39 11.65
N MET A 69 21.20 -15.05 12.89
CA MET A 69 19.83 -14.70 13.27
C MET A 69 19.44 -13.26 12.92
N SER A 70 20.34 -12.46 12.39
CA SER A 70 19.95 -11.14 11.83
C SER A 70 18.94 -11.24 10.67
N LYS A 71 18.79 -12.45 10.09
CA LYS A 71 17.81 -12.75 9.03
C LYS A 71 16.45 -13.20 9.57
N SER A 72 16.35 -13.42 10.89
CA SER A 72 15.08 -13.84 11.49
C SER A 72 14.04 -12.73 11.42
N GLU A 73 12.82 -13.09 11.05
CA GLU A 73 11.65 -12.24 11.11
C GLU A 73 10.90 -12.36 12.44
N LEU A 74 11.17 -13.41 13.21
CA LEU A 74 10.48 -13.73 14.46
C LEU A 74 11.19 -13.19 15.69
N VAL A 75 12.52 -13.21 15.73
CA VAL A 75 13.31 -12.83 16.88
C VAL A 75 14.51 -11.97 16.51
N LYS A 76 14.89 -11.09 17.41
CA LYS A 76 16.15 -10.38 17.35
C LYS A 76 17.03 -10.86 18.49
N VAL A 77 18.24 -11.31 18.16
CA VAL A 77 19.21 -11.79 19.14
C VAL A 77 20.25 -10.72 19.37
N ASP A 78 20.33 -10.30 20.63
CA ASP A 78 21.42 -9.47 21.15
C ASP A 78 22.26 -10.36 22.07
N ALA A 79 23.42 -10.77 21.56
CA ALA A 79 24.26 -11.73 22.27
C ALA A 79 25.50 -11.03 22.84
N GLU A 80 25.66 -11.13 24.14
CA GLU A 80 26.90 -10.77 24.85
C GLU A 80 27.97 -11.83 24.61
N GLU A 81 29.24 -11.45 24.70
CA GLU A 81 30.35 -12.39 24.57
C GLU A 81 30.33 -13.40 25.71
N VAL A 82 30.30 -14.68 25.39
CA VAL A 82 30.34 -15.76 26.41
C VAL A 82 31.75 -15.92 26.92
N ALA A 83 31.91 -15.93 28.23
CA ALA A 83 33.20 -16.14 28.86
C ALA A 83 33.83 -17.48 28.50
N ASP A 84 35.15 -17.52 28.41
CA ASP A 84 35.88 -18.74 28.09
C ASP A 84 35.59 -19.86 29.13
N GLY A 85 35.48 -21.09 28.68
CA GLY A 85 35.20 -22.25 29.52
C GLY A 85 33.71 -22.46 29.93
N VAL A 86 32.82 -21.56 29.54
CA VAL A 86 31.37 -21.69 29.78
C VAL A 86 30.73 -22.63 28.80
N ASN A 87 29.92 -23.58 29.28
CA ASN A 87 29.07 -24.40 28.41
C ASN A 87 28.03 -23.50 27.71
N PRO A 88 28.01 -23.41 26.38
CA PRO A 88 27.03 -22.61 25.66
C PRO A 88 25.58 -22.94 26.02
N LEU A 89 25.28 -24.19 26.39
CA LEU A 89 23.93 -24.62 26.75
C LEU A 89 23.49 -24.18 28.13
N SER A 90 24.44 -23.79 28.99
CA SER A 90 24.10 -23.24 30.34
C SER A 90 23.36 -21.89 30.24
N ILE A 91 23.52 -21.16 29.13
CA ILE A 91 22.83 -19.90 28.86
C ILE A 91 21.32 -20.12 28.79
N PHE A 92 20.89 -21.30 28.33
CA PHE A 92 19.49 -21.64 28.17
C PHE A 92 18.88 -22.31 29.39
N ASN A 93 19.62 -22.39 30.52
CA ASN A 93 19.19 -23.08 31.74
C ASN A 93 18.67 -24.52 31.51
N ALA A 94 19.20 -25.17 30.47
CA ALA A 94 18.78 -26.50 30.10
C ALA A 94 19.43 -27.55 30.96
N ALA A 95 18.65 -28.36 31.63
CA ALA A 95 19.11 -29.54 32.37
C ALA A 95 19.57 -30.67 31.41
N ASP A 96 19.15 -30.62 30.13
CA ASP A 96 19.46 -31.60 29.09
C ASP A 96 20.02 -30.91 27.87
N ALA A 97 21.22 -31.34 27.45
CA ALA A 97 21.96 -30.73 26.33
C ALA A 97 21.31 -30.99 24.98
N GLU A 98 20.41 -31.95 24.84
CA GLU A 98 19.85 -32.34 23.55
C GLU A 98 18.60 -31.54 23.15
N LYS A 99 17.87 -30.93 24.10
CA LYS A 99 16.67 -30.11 23.80
C LYS A 99 16.44 -29.03 24.85
N ALA A 100 17.08 -27.89 24.67
CA ALA A 100 16.76 -26.70 25.43
C ALA A 100 15.59 -25.96 24.80
N VAL A 101 14.47 -25.86 25.50
CA VAL A 101 13.31 -25.06 25.06
C VAL A 101 13.20 -23.82 25.94
N VAL A 102 13.26 -22.65 25.31
CA VAL A 102 13.11 -21.35 25.99
C VAL A 102 11.83 -20.70 25.49
N PHE A 103 10.92 -20.42 26.42
CA PHE A 103 9.72 -19.63 26.11
C PHE A 103 10.02 -18.15 26.36
N LEU A 104 9.84 -17.34 25.33
CA LEU A 104 9.94 -15.90 25.49
C LEU A 104 8.72 -15.39 26.26
N ALA A 105 8.96 -14.50 27.23
CA ALA A 105 7.94 -13.93 28.08
C ALA A 105 8.09 -12.40 28.17
N GLY A 106 7.04 -11.72 28.64
CA GLY A 106 7.06 -10.27 28.84
C GLY A 106 6.84 -9.45 27.56
N GLY A 107 6.54 -10.10 26.43
CA GLY A 107 6.11 -9.41 25.22
C GLY A 107 4.72 -8.79 25.36
N SER A 108 4.46 -7.73 24.65
CA SER A 108 3.12 -7.15 24.51
C SER A 108 2.87 -6.73 23.07
N ASP A 109 1.62 -6.86 22.64
CA ASP A 109 1.19 -6.43 21.27
C ASP A 109 1.16 -4.89 21.13
N GLY A 110 1.67 -4.15 22.11
CA GLY A 110 1.55 -2.71 22.21
C GLY A 110 0.15 -2.27 22.65
N SER A 111 -0.06 -0.97 22.73
CA SER A 111 -1.36 -0.36 23.03
C SER A 111 -1.88 0.44 21.86
N LYS A 112 -3.18 0.31 21.54
CA LYS A 112 -3.83 1.16 20.53
C LYS A 112 -3.73 2.64 20.86
N ASP A 113 -3.64 2.99 22.14
CA ASP A 113 -3.51 4.38 22.61
C ASP A 113 -2.16 5.02 22.24
N GLN A 114 -1.17 4.20 21.87
CA GLN A 114 0.13 4.68 21.36
C GLN A 114 0.11 4.99 19.87
N ILE A 115 -0.94 4.58 19.16
CA ILE A 115 -1.10 4.86 17.72
C ILE A 115 -1.85 6.18 17.58
N THR A 116 -1.12 7.27 17.63
CA THR A 116 -1.64 8.64 17.46
C THR A 116 -1.68 9.05 15.98
N ASP A 117 -2.33 10.18 15.69
CA ASP A 117 -2.35 10.77 14.34
C ASP A 117 -0.94 10.98 13.77
N ASP A 118 0.03 11.33 14.62
CA ASP A 118 1.43 11.56 14.22
C ASP A 118 2.10 10.29 13.69
N VAL A 119 1.72 9.11 14.20
CA VAL A 119 2.24 7.82 13.70
C VAL A 119 1.79 7.58 12.26
N PHE A 120 0.53 7.92 11.93
CA PHE A 120 0.01 7.79 10.57
C PHE A 120 0.61 8.84 9.63
N MET A 121 0.71 10.09 10.05
CA MET A 121 1.32 11.16 9.26
C MET A 121 2.80 10.92 9.03
N GLY A 122 3.49 10.40 10.05
CA GLY A 122 4.91 10.09 10.02
C GLY A 122 5.79 11.33 9.97
N VAL A 123 7.08 11.08 9.85
CA VAL A 123 8.12 12.11 9.82
C VAL A 123 8.95 12.01 8.55
N ASP A 124 9.25 13.15 7.93
CA ASP A 124 10.19 13.24 6.80
C ASP A 124 11.62 13.40 7.33
N GLY A 125 12.24 12.27 7.70
CA GLY A 125 13.62 12.22 8.18
C GLY A 125 14.69 12.25 7.07
N GLY A 126 14.28 12.49 5.81
CA GLY A 126 15.14 12.40 4.63
C GLY A 126 15.10 11.01 3.98
N PRO A 127 15.86 10.81 2.87
CA PRO A 127 15.86 9.56 2.10
C PRO A 127 16.14 8.34 2.98
N GLY A 128 15.29 7.31 2.87
CA GLY A 128 15.40 6.05 3.64
C GLY A 128 15.11 6.16 5.14
N LYS A 129 14.68 7.34 5.65
CA LYS A 129 14.34 7.57 7.06
C LYS A 129 12.92 8.13 7.24
N ARG A 130 12.12 8.12 6.17
CA ARG A 130 10.73 8.54 6.20
C ARG A 130 9.86 7.48 6.85
N THR A 131 8.87 7.91 7.62
CA THR A 131 7.92 7.02 8.31
C THR A 131 6.48 7.40 7.98
N GLY A 132 5.53 6.51 8.28
CA GLY A 132 4.10 6.75 8.05
C GLY A 132 3.80 7.17 6.62
N LEU A 133 2.87 8.11 6.44
CA LEU A 133 2.50 8.64 5.12
C LEU A 133 3.68 9.27 4.36
N ALA A 134 4.63 9.87 5.08
CA ALA A 134 5.80 10.48 4.45
C ALA A 134 6.69 9.47 3.70
N ALA A 135 6.69 8.18 4.09
CA ALA A 135 7.43 7.13 3.40
C ALA A 135 6.95 6.90 1.96
N PHE A 136 5.68 7.16 1.68
CA PHE A 136 5.12 7.03 0.32
C PHE A 136 5.65 8.05 -0.69
N LYS A 137 6.35 9.11 -0.24
CA LYS A 137 7.05 10.04 -1.15
C LYS A 137 8.18 9.36 -1.95
N GLU A 138 8.67 8.22 -1.50
CA GLU A 138 9.72 7.46 -2.18
C GLU A 138 9.17 6.45 -3.20
N LEU A 139 7.84 6.29 -3.25
CA LEU A 139 7.16 5.32 -4.10
C LEU A 139 6.46 6.02 -5.27
N ASN A 140 6.84 5.65 -6.50
CA ASN A 140 6.31 6.27 -7.72
C ASN A 140 5.16 5.47 -8.39
N ASN A 141 4.79 4.32 -7.83
CA ASN A 141 3.83 3.39 -8.45
C ASN A 141 2.55 3.18 -7.63
N VAL A 142 2.24 4.11 -6.73
CA VAL A 142 1.04 4.04 -5.88
C VAL A 142 -0.02 4.97 -6.43
N SER A 143 -1.13 4.42 -6.95
CA SER A 143 -2.23 5.17 -7.56
C SER A 143 -3.49 5.26 -6.69
N ILE A 144 -3.65 4.39 -5.68
CA ILE A 144 -4.80 4.38 -4.77
C ILE A 144 -4.25 4.30 -3.34
N MET A 145 -4.72 5.20 -2.47
CA MET A 145 -4.27 5.27 -1.08
C MET A 145 -5.46 5.30 -0.13
N ALA A 146 -5.33 4.59 0.99
CA ALA A 146 -6.30 4.62 2.08
C ALA A 146 -5.58 4.39 3.41
N ILE A 147 -6.17 4.89 4.50
CA ILE A 147 -5.79 4.57 5.88
C ILE A 147 -7.06 4.04 6.56
N PRO A 148 -7.36 2.73 6.43
CA PRO A 148 -8.64 2.18 6.83
C PRO A 148 -8.93 2.41 8.31
N GLY A 149 -10.13 2.95 8.61
CA GLY A 149 -10.60 3.20 9.98
C GLY A 149 -10.04 4.45 10.65
N VAL A 150 -9.07 5.12 10.03
CA VAL A 150 -8.56 6.39 10.54
C VAL A 150 -9.40 7.54 10.00
N THR A 151 -10.26 8.08 10.85
CA THR A 151 -11.23 9.10 10.49
C THR A 151 -10.91 10.48 11.08
N SER A 152 -9.75 10.62 11.71
CA SER A 152 -9.23 11.92 12.17
C SER A 152 -9.11 12.88 11.00
N PRO A 153 -9.71 14.09 11.08
CA PRO A 153 -9.62 15.08 10.01
C PRO A 153 -8.16 15.48 9.68
N ALA A 154 -7.28 15.48 10.66
CA ALA A 154 -5.88 15.83 10.47
C ALA A 154 -5.18 14.80 9.56
N VAL A 155 -5.36 13.51 9.84
CA VAL A 155 -4.77 12.44 9.04
C VAL A 155 -5.39 12.36 7.65
N GLN A 156 -6.73 12.50 7.56
CA GLN A 156 -7.41 12.51 6.26
C GLN A 156 -6.94 13.68 5.38
N LEU A 157 -6.79 14.88 5.96
CA LEU A 157 -6.29 16.04 5.23
C LEU A 157 -4.82 15.86 4.82
N ALA A 158 -3.99 15.25 5.67
CA ALA A 158 -2.61 14.93 5.33
C ALA A 158 -2.53 13.94 4.14
N LEU A 159 -3.37 12.89 4.14
CA LEU A 159 -3.48 11.93 3.04
C LEU A 159 -3.91 12.61 1.73
N VAL A 160 -4.94 13.45 1.79
CA VAL A 160 -5.45 14.20 0.62
C VAL A 160 -4.38 15.17 0.10
N THR A 161 -3.70 15.87 0.99
CA THR A 161 -2.60 16.78 0.64
C THR A 161 -1.46 16.02 -0.04
N HIS A 162 -1.11 14.84 0.45
CA HIS A 162 -0.12 13.97 -0.19
C HIS A 162 -0.54 13.61 -1.62
N CYS A 163 -1.78 13.13 -1.80
CA CYS A 163 -2.31 12.77 -3.13
C CYS A 163 -2.35 13.97 -4.09
N THR A 164 -2.75 15.15 -3.61
CA THR A 164 -2.80 16.38 -4.40
C THR A 164 -1.39 16.82 -4.83
N ASN A 165 -0.41 16.76 -3.91
CA ASN A 165 0.95 17.20 -4.19
C ASN A 165 1.70 16.23 -5.13
N THR A 166 1.44 14.94 -5.02
CA THR A 166 2.03 13.94 -5.94
C THR A 166 1.38 13.96 -7.31
N GLY A 167 0.08 14.29 -7.38
CA GLY A 167 -0.72 14.24 -8.61
C GLY A 167 -0.97 12.83 -9.16
N ALA A 168 -0.29 11.82 -8.62
CA ALA A 168 -0.28 10.44 -9.13
C ALA A 168 -1.18 9.47 -8.33
N SER A 169 -1.72 9.91 -7.20
CA SER A 169 -2.48 9.06 -6.27
C SER A 169 -3.87 9.63 -6.00
N PHE A 170 -4.80 8.74 -5.62
CA PHE A 170 -6.17 9.10 -5.25
C PHE A 170 -6.51 8.54 -3.87
N ALA A 171 -7.04 9.37 -2.96
CA ALA A 171 -7.39 9.01 -1.59
C ALA A 171 -8.80 8.43 -1.46
N VAL A 172 -8.93 7.30 -0.77
CA VAL A 172 -10.20 6.71 -0.37
C VAL A 172 -10.37 6.87 1.13
N LEU A 173 -11.40 7.62 1.54
CA LEU A 173 -11.62 8.05 2.92
C LEU A 173 -12.83 7.36 3.53
N ASP A 174 -12.74 7.08 4.82
CA ASP A 174 -13.84 6.55 5.63
C ASP A 174 -14.51 7.66 6.44
N VAL A 175 -15.81 7.54 6.66
CA VAL A 175 -16.56 8.33 7.66
C VAL A 175 -16.50 7.60 9.00
N PRO A 176 -16.44 8.29 10.16
CA PRO A 176 -16.56 7.65 11.46
C PRO A 176 -17.78 6.73 11.56
N GLN A 177 -17.61 5.55 12.18
CA GLN A 177 -18.65 4.53 12.26
C GLN A 177 -19.90 5.00 13.05
N ASP A 178 -19.69 5.82 14.05
CA ASP A 178 -20.73 6.35 14.96
C ASP A 178 -21.57 7.47 14.35
N LEU A 179 -21.11 8.07 13.25
CA LEU A 179 -21.87 9.12 12.55
C LEU A 179 -22.96 8.49 11.66
N VAL A 180 -24.16 8.36 12.21
CA VAL A 180 -25.30 7.74 11.52
C VAL A 180 -26.24 8.80 10.90
N LYS A 181 -26.37 9.97 11.54
CA LYS A 181 -27.29 11.02 11.07
C LYS A 181 -26.70 11.73 9.85
N PRO A 182 -27.48 11.94 8.77
CA PRO A 182 -27.00 12.61 7.56
C PRO A 182 -26.29 13.95 7.83
N ASN A 183 -26.83 14.80 8.70
CA ASN A 183 -26.23 16.09 9.02
C ASN A 183 -24.83 15.97 9.68
N ASP A 184 -24.61 14.96 10.50
CA ASP A 184 -23.31 14.78 11.17
C ASP A 184 -22.27 14.19 10.17
N VAL A 185 -22.71 13.31 9.28
CA VAL A 185 -21.92 12.83 8.15
C VAL A 185 -21.52 14.00 7.23
N LEU A 186 -22.44 14.91 6.92
CA LEU A 186 -22.15 16.11 6.12
C LEU A 186 -21.12 17.01 6.79
N LYS A 187 -21.25 17.31 8.09
CA LYS A 187 -20.25 18.08 8.84
C LYS A 187 -18.85 17.46 8.82
N HIS A 188 -18.79 16.13 8.82
CA HIS A 188 -17.50 15.45 8.67
C HIS A 188 -16.95 15.61 7.25
N ARG A 189 -17.80 15.45 6.23
CA ARG A 189 -17.47 15.59 4.82
C ARG A 189 -16.97 17.00 4.47
N GLU A 190 -17.56 18.05 5.04
CA GLU A 190 -17.21 19.46 4.79
C GLU A 190 -15.76 19.81 5.16
N LYS A 191 -15.09 19.00 5.98
CA LYS A 191 -13.70 19.20 6.37
C LYS A 191 -12.69 18.92 5.25
N VAL A 192 -13.15 18.27 4.16
CA VAL A 192 -12.30 17.90 3.02
C VAL A 192 -12.90 18.43 1.74
N ASP A 193 -12.22 19.32 1.04
CA ASP A 193 -12.59 19.77 -0.31
C ASP A 193 -11.42 19.47 -1.27
N SER A 194 -11.53 18.37 -2.02
CA SER A 194 -10.52 17.96 -2.98
C SER A 194 -11.10 16.99 -3.99
N ASP A 195 -10.64 17.09 -5.21
CA ASP A 195 -10.94 16.16 -6.29
C ASP A 195 -10.00 14.94 -6.30
N TYR A 196 -8.95 14.94 -5.47
CA TYR A 196 -8.08 13.79 -5.26
C TYR A 196 -8.56 12.86 -4.14
N ALA A 197 -9.77 13.04 -3.66
CA ALA A 197 -10.35 12.20 -2.61
C ALA A 197 -11.80 11.85 -2.86
N ALA A 198 -12.22 10.67 -2.38
CA ALA A 198 -13.62 10.26 -2.29
C ALA A 198 -13.89 9.63 -0.93
N MET A 199 -15.07 9.94 -0.35
CA MET A 199 -15.48 9.50 0.98
C MET A 199 -16.59 8.47 0.89
N TYR A 200 -16.50 7.40 1.68
CA TYR A 200 -17.41 6.26 1.67
C TYR A 200 -18.03 6.00 3.03
N HIS A 201 -19.30 5.61 3.03
CA HIS A 201 -20.10 5.32 4.21
C HIS A 201 -21.28 4.41 3.81
N PRO A 202 -21.84 3.59 4.70
CA PRO A 202 -21.44 3.23 6.06
C PRO A 202 -20.36 2.14 6.10
N TRP A 203 -19.93 1.76 7.32
CA TRP A 203 -19.04 0.65 7.55
C TRP A 203 -19.72 -0.66 7.15
N ILE A 204 -18.93 -1.60 6.63
CA ILE A 204 -19.40 -2.89 6.13
C ILE A 204 -19.23 -3.96 7.22
N GLN A 205 -20.15 -4.91 7.26
CA GLN A 205 -20.08 -6.07 8.16
C GLN A 205 -19.56 -7.29 7.40
N ILE A 206 -18.53 -7.91 7.93
CA ILE A 206 -17.97 -9.17 7.41
C ILE A 206 -17.98 -10.24 8.49
N TYR A 207 -17.84 -11.50 8.07
CA TYR A 207 -17.57 -12.58 9.02
C TYR A 207 -16.06 -12.67 9.28
N ASP A 208 -15.66 -12.38 10.52
CA ASP A 208 -14.27 -12.52 10.97
C ASP A 208 -14.01 -14.00 11.29
N ALA A 209 -13.24 -14.65 10.43
CA ALA A 209 -12.94 -16.08 10.56
C ALA A 209 -12.02 -16.38 11.76
N LEU A 210 -11.16 -15.44 12.16
CA LEU A 210 -10.26 -15.61 13.31
C LEU A 210 -11.04 -15.57 14.62
N ASN A 211 -11.88 -14.57 14.79
CA ASN A 211 -12.70 -14.39 15.99
C ASN A 211 -14.05 -15.14 15.92
N LYS A 212 -14.36 -15.79 14.79
CA LYS A 212 -15.61 -16.56 14.53
C LYS A 212 -16.87 -15.76 14.81
N LYS A 213 -16.89 -14.47 14.49
CA LYS A 213 -18.03 -13.59 14.72
C LYS A 213 -18.17 -12.54 13.62
N PRO A 214 -19.37 -11.99 13.38
CA PRO A 214 -19.54 -10.80 12.56
C PRO A 214 -18.81 -9.60 13.15
N SER A 215 -18.10 -8.85 12.31
CA SER A 215 -17.38 -7.64 12.72
C SER A 215 -17.58 -6.53 11.70
N TYR A 216 -17.64 -5.28 12.17
CA TYR A 216 -17.68 -4.11 11.30
C TYR A 216 -16.26 -3.66 10.97
N ILE A 217 -16.01 -3.43 9.69
CA ILE A 217 -14.75 -2.90 9.18
C ILE A 217 -14.98 -1.65 8.34
N PRO A 218 -13.99 -0.75 8.25
CA PRO A 218 -14.08 0.43 7.39
C PRO A 218 -14.18 0.03 5.92
N PRO A 219 -14.97 0.76 5.11
CA PRO A 219 -15.23 0.39 3.72
C PRO A 219 -14.07 0.65 2.77
N SER A 220 -13.13 1.54 3.11
CA SER A 220 -12.07 1.99 2.19
C SER A 220 -11.26 0.84 1.58
N GLY A 221 -10.89 -0.19 2.36
CA GLY A 221 -10.16 -1.35 1.84
C GLY A 221 -10.94 -2.11 0.77
N ALA A 222 -12.22 -2.38 1.01
CA ALA A 222 -13.10 -3.03 0.03
C ALA A 222 -13.31 -2.16 -1.22
N VAL A 223 -13.44 -0.84 -1.03
CA VAL A 223 -13.59 0.12 -2.13
C VAL A 223 -12.32 0.20 -2.97
N CYS A 224 -11.13 0.18 -2.39
CA CYS A 224 -9.86 0.09 -3.14
C CYS A 224 -9.82 -1.19 -4.00
N GLY A 225 -10.28 -2.31 -3.46
CA GLY A 225 -10.42 -3.56 -4.21
C GLY A 225 -11.42 -3.46 -5.37
N ILE A 226 -12.54 -2.76 -5.16
CA ILE A 226 -13.53 -2.48 -6.22
C ILE A 226 -12.94 -1.57 -7.30
N TYR A 227 -12.16 -0.57 -6.94
CA TYR A 227 -11.45 0.27 -7.90
C TYR A 227 -10.54 -0.58 -8.78
N ALA A 228 -9.67 -1.39 -8.17
CA ALA A 228 -8.74 -2.25 -8.90
C ALA A 228 -9.48 -3.24 -9.83
N ARG A 229 -10.55 -3.86 -9.34
CA ARG A 229 -11.38 -4.77 -10.15
C ARG A 229 -12.03 -4.05 -11.34
N SER A 230 -12.65 -2.90 -11.11
CA SER A 230 -13.27 -2.10 -12.16
C SER A 230 -12.26 -1.64 -13.21
N ASP A 231 -11.07 -1.26 -12.79
CA ASP A 231 -9.98 -0.84 -13.67
C ASP A 231 -9.54 -1.98 -14.61
N VAL A 232 -9.42 -3.19 -14.08
CA VAL A 232 -9.01 -4.37 -14.86
C VAL A 232 -10.12 -4.83 -15.80
N GLU A 233 -11.36 -4.86 -15.34
CA GLU A 233 -12.48 -5.42 -16.12
C GLU A 233 -13.04 -4.43 -17.15
N ARG A 234 -13.04 -3.15 -16.85
CA ARG A 234 -13.75 -2.12 -17.64
C ARG A 234 -12.90 -0.90 -18.00
N GLY A 235 -11.74 -0.73 -17.35
CA GLY A 235 -10.89 0.45 -17.50
C GLY A 235 -11.17 1.55 -16.46
N VAL A 236 -10.17 2.40 -16.21
CA VAL A 236 -10.20 3.47 -15.19
C VAL A 236 -11.32 4.52 -15.46
N HIS A 237 -11.74 4.68 -16.70
CA HIS A 237 -12.80 5.60 -17.09
C HIS A 237 -14.20 5.17 -16.64
N LYS A 238 -14.40 3.90 -16.28
CA LYS A 238 -15.68 3.43 -15.73
C LYS A 238 -15.79 3.86 -14.26
N ALA A 239 -16.88 4.54 -13.91
CA ALA A 239 -17.12 4.90 -12.51
C ALA A 239 -17.24 3.64 -11.63
N PRO A 240 -16.49 3.55 -10.49
CA PRO A 240 -16.50 2.39 -9.60
C PRO A 240 -17.75 2.41 -8.69
N ALA A 241 -18.90 2.51 -9.30
CA ALA A 241 -20.21 2.49 -8.65
C ALA A 241 -21.13 1.46 -9.32
N ASN A 242 -22.18 1.08 -8.60
CA ASN A 242 -23.04 -0.06 -8.90
C ASN A 242 -22.24 -1.39 -8.88
N GLU A 243 -21.20 -1.44 -8.06
CA GLU A 243 -20.33 -2.59 -7.90
C GLU A 243 -20.65 -3.34 -6.61
N VAL A 244 -20.67 -4.67 -6.66
CA VAL A 244 -20.94 -5.53 -5.50
C VAL A 244 -19.75 -5.49 -4.54
N VAL A 245 -20.05 -5.33 -3.25
CA VAL A 245 -19.09 -5.53 -2.17
C VAL A 245 -19.09 -7.01 -1.79
N PHE A 246 -18.08 -7.75 -2.22
CA PHE A 246 -17.99 -9.17 -1.92
C PHE A 246 -17.72 -9.43 -0.43
N ASN A 247 -18.16 -10.58 0.06
CA ASN A 247 -18.04 -11.04 1.45
C ASN A 247 -18.65 -10.08 2.49
N CYS A 248 -19.48 -9.13 2.05
CA CYS A 248 -20.22 -8.23 2.92
C CYS A 248 -21.56 -8.83 3.29
N ILE A 249 -21.81 -9.06 4.58
CA ILE A 249 -23.03 -9.66 5.11
C ILE A 249 -24.01 -8.65 5.68
N GLY A 250 -23.58 -7.40 5.89
CA GLY A 250 -24.40 -6.33 6.44
C GLY A 250 -23.73 -4.96 6.40
N LEU A 251 -24.42 -3.96 6.89
CA LEU A 251 -23.96 -2.57 6.97
C LEU A 251 -24.21 -2.04 8.39
N SER A 252 -23.35 -1.11 8.86
CA SER A 252 -23.50 -0.51 10.20
C SER A 252 -24.76 0.36 10.33
N CYS A 253 -25.24 0.93 9.23
CA CYS A 253 -26.53 1.59 9.14
C CYS A 253 -27.11 1.48 7.72
N LEU A 254 -28.42 1.65 7.59
CA LEU A 254 -29.14 1.55 6.33
C LEU A 254 -29.75 2.91 5.99
N TYR A 255 -29.28 3.51 4.91
CA TYR A 255 -29.84 4.77 4.41
C TYR A 255 -30.95 4.53 3.39
N ASN A 256 -32.04 5.28 3.54
CA ASN A 256 -33.13 5.31 2.57
C ASN A 256 -32.78 6.20 1.36
N LYS A 257 -33.73 6.30 0.41
CA LYS A 257 -33.52 7.11 -0.79
C LYS A 257 -33.41 8.61 -0.48
N ALA A 258 -34.26 9.13 0.43
CA ALA A 258 -34.26 10.55 0.76
C ALA A 258 -32.93 10.98 1.42
N GLU A 259 -32.39 10.16 2.30
CA GLU A 259 -31.09 10.39 2.93
C GLU A 259 -29.95 10.32 1.91
N GLN A 260 -30.03 9.41 0.94
CA GLN A 260 -29.07 9.36 -0.18
C GLN A 260 -29.15 10.61 -1.05
N ASP A 261 -30.37 11.12 -1.31
CA ASP A 261 -30.56 12.32 -2.13
C ASP A 261 -29.98 13.58 -1.45
N ILE A 262 -29.70 13.51 -0.15
CA ILE A 262 -28.97 14.54 0.61
C ILE A 262 -27.46 14.30 0.57
N LEU A 263 -27.00 13.08 0.85
CA LEU A 263 -25.60 12.76 1.06
C LEU A 263 -24.79 12.66 -0.25
N ASN A 264 -25.38 12.05 -1.28
CA ASN A 264 -24.68 11.86 -2.55
C ASN A 264 -24.34 13.18 -3.27
N PRO A 265 -25.23 14.19 -3.35
CA PRO A 265 -24.89 15.50 -3.90
C PRO A 265 -23.73 16.19 -3.18
N ALA A 266 -23.61 15.98 -1.89
CA ALA A 266 -22.51 16.51 -1.08
C ALA A 266 -21.18 15.77 -1.24
N GLY A 267 -21.14 14.67 -1.99
CA GLY A 267 -19.92 13.89 -2.24
C GLY A 267 -19.63 12.80 -1.20
N VAL A 268 -20.68 12.30 -0.52
CA VAL A 268 -20.60 11.08 0.30
C VAL A 268 -21.13 9.91 -0.51
N ASN A 269 -20.26 8.95 -0.81
CA ASN A 269 -20.63 7.77 -1.60
C ASN A 269 -21.18 6.69 -0.69
N LEU A 270 -22.46 6.40 -0.80
CA LEU A 270 -23.11 5.42 0.05
C LEU A 270 -22.88 3.98 -0.45
N ILE A 271 -22.72 3.07 0.50
CA ILE A 271 -22.82 1.63 0.29
C ILE A 271 -24.23 1.24 0.71
N ARG A 272 -24.97 0.56 -0.17
CA ARG A 272 -26.39 0.26 0.04
C ARG A 272 -26.71 -1.22 -0.16
N ALA A 273 -27.58 -1.72 0.67
CA ALA A 273 -28.26 -3.01 0.45
C ALA A 273 -29.44 -2.78 -0.50
N LEU A 274 -29.38 -3.33 -1.70
CA LEU A 274 -30.42 -3.21 -2.72
C LEU A 274 -31.19 -4.53 -2.83
N PRO A 275 -32.53 -4.51 -2.75
CA PRO A 275 -33.33 -5.72 -2.87
C PRO A 275 -33.02 -6.50 -4.16
N GLY A 276 -32.69 -7.78 -4.05
CA GLY A 276 -32.36 -8.65 -5.17
C GLY A 276 -31.02 -8.39 -5.85
N GLN A 277 -30.25 -7.37 -5.43
CA GLN A 277 -28.98 -6.99 -6.04
C GLN A 277 -27.79 -7.07 -5.09
N GLY A 278 -28.03 -7.31 -3.81
CA GLY A 278 -27.01 -7.38 -2.76
C GLY A 278 -26.50 -6.03 -2.30
N ILE A 279 -25.37 -6.03 -1.61
CA ILE A 279 -24.73 -4.83 -1.07
C ILE A 279 -23.78 -4.26 -2.11
N ARG A 280 -23.98 -3.00 -2.46
CA ARG A 280 -23.24 -2.33 -3.55
C ARG A 280 -22.76 -0.93 -3.15
N VAL A 281 -21.63 -0.53 -3.72
CA VAL A 281 -21.23 0.87 -3.75
C VAL A 281 -22.20 1.62 -4.67
N TRP A 282 -22.86 2.67 -4.14
CA TRP A 282 -23.93 3.39 -4.83
C TRP A 282 -23.64 4.88 -4.99
N GLY A 283 -22.39 5.20 -5.31
CA GLY A 283 -21.92 6.57 -5.58
C GLY A 283 -20.49 6.55 -6.10
N ALA A 284 -20.12 7.56 -6.89
CA ALA A 284 -18.78 7.74 -7.45
C ALA A 284 -18.42 9.22 -7.56
N ARG A 285 -18.69 9.99 -6.51
CA ARG A 285 -18.36 11.42 -6.45
C ARG A 285 -17.07 11.62 -5.65
N THR A 286 -16.31 12.62 -6.08
CA THR A 286 -15.15 13.13 -5.32
C THR A 286 -15.61 14.00 -4.17
N CYS A 287 -14.66 14.37 -3.33
CA CYS A 287 -14.88 15.39 -2.29
C CYS A 287 -14.76 16.82 -2.82
N SER A 288 -14.84 17.06 -4.13
CA SER A 288 -14.67 18.39 -4.70
C SER A 288 -15.97 19.18 -4.79
N SER A 289 -15.88 20.46 -4.46
CA SER A 289 -16.91 21.47 -4.75
C SER A 289 -16.93 21.87 -6.24
N ASN A 290 -15.83 21.59 -7.00
CA ASN A 290 -15.73 21.89 -8.42
C ASN A 290 -16.49 20.87 -9.27
N SER A 291 -17.50 21.33 -10.00
CA SER A 291 -18.36 20.49 -10.85
C SER A 291 -17.61 19.79 -12.00
N LEU A 292 -16.48 20.32 -12.45
CA LEU A 292 -15.64 19.71 -13.50
C LEU A 292 -15.00 18.41 -12.99
N TRP A 293 -14.62 18.36 -11.72
CA TRP A 293 -13.95 17.26 -11.06
C TRP A 293 -14.85 16.45 -10.13
N LYS A 294 -16.14 16.53 -10.35
CA LYS A 294 -17.18 15.92 -9.51
C LYS A 294 -17.07 14.38 -9.41
N TYR A 295 -16.56 13.71 -10.42
CA TYR A 295 -16.59 12.25 -10.51
C TYR A 295 -15.22 11.60 -10.32
N VAL A 296 -15.20 10.51 -9.56
CA VAL A 296 -14.01 9.71 -9.24
C VAL A 296 -13.33 9.19 -10.53
N ASN A 297 -14.11 8.65 -11.46
CA ASN A 297 -13.55 8.12 -12.70
C ASN A 297 -12.90 9.23 -13.57
N VAL A 298 -13.41 10.45 -13.54
CA VAL A 298 -12.81 11.55 -14.29
C VAL A 298 -11.44 11.90 -13.71
N ARG A 299 -11.34 12.14 -12.38
CA ARG A 299 -10.04 12.45 -11.76
C ARG A 299 -9.06 11.31 -11.93
N ARG A 300 -9.47 10.07 -11.69
CA ARG A 300 -8.61 8.90 -11.84
C ARG A 300 -8.17 8.66 -13.28
N LEU A 301 -9.04 8.94 -14.26
CA LEU A 301 -8.66 8.90 -15.66
C LEU A 301 -7.53 9.92 -15.96
N PHE A 302 -7.62 11.15 -15.44
CA PHE A 302 -6.56 12.14 -15.63
C PHE A 302 -5.24 11.70 -14.98
N ILE A 303 -5.27 11.18 -13.76
CA ILE A 303 -4.08 10.60 -13.11
C ILE A 303 -3.46 9.51 -14.01
N TYR A 304 -4.29 8.62 -14.55
CA TYR A 304 -3.83 7.55 -15.43
C TYR A 304 -3.23 8.09 -16.74
N LEU A 305 -3.87 9.09 -17.37
CA LEU A 305 -3.37 9.71 -18.59
C LEU A 305 -2.03 10.42 -18.34
N GLU A 306 -1.94 11.21 -17.28
CA GLU A 306 -0.73 11.96 -16.91
C GLU A 306 0.46 11.03 -16.65
N GLU A 307 0.29 10.00 -15.82
CA GLU A 307 1.34 9.04 -15.52
C GLU A 307 1.73 8.16 -16.74
N SER A 308 0.75 7.78 -17.57
CA SER A 308 1.01 7.00 -18.78
C SER A 308 1.77 7.82 -19.82
N ILE A 309 1.38 9.07 -20.06
CA ILE A 309 2.08 9.97 -20.99
C ILE A 309 3.51 10.23 -20.49
N LYS A 310 3.68 10.55 -19.20
CA LYS A 310 4.99 10.75 -18.58
C LYS A 310 5.89 9.53 -18.76
N SER A 311 5.39 8.34 -18.48
CA SER A 311 6.13 7.08 -18.65
C SER A 311 6.53 6.83 -20.11
N GLN A 312 5.61 7.04 -21.05
CA GLN A 312 5.84 6.80 -22.48
C GLN A 312 6.73 7.86 -23.15
N THR A 313 6.88 9.03 -22.55
CA THR A 313 7.69 10.13 -23.09
C THR A 313 9.00 10.36 -22.33
N ASN A 314 9.31 9.54 -21.34
CA ASN A 314 10.52 9.68 -20.49
C ASN A 314 11.82 9.63 -21.31
N TRP A 315 11.83 8.92 -22.42
CA TRP A 315 12.94 8.84 -23.36
C TRP A 315 13.29 10.20 -24.03
N ALA A 316 12.35 11.17 -24.02
CA ALA A 316 12.55 12.49 -24.63
C ALA A 316 13.44 13.42 -23.78
N VAL A 317 13.67 13.06 -22.52
CA VAL A 317 14.51 13.84 -21.60
C VAL A 317 15.97 13.75 -22.07
N PHE A 318 16.62 14.91 -22.17
CA PHE A 318 17.99 15.10 -22.71
C PHE A 318 18.17 14.86 -24.21
N GLU A 319 17.09 14.60 -24.99
CA GLU A 319 17.16 14.63 -26.45
C GLU A 319 17.27 16.09 -26.96
N PRO A 320 17.85 16.33 -28.16
CA PRO A 320 17.88 17.66 -28.77
C PRO A 320 16.47 18.24 -28.93
N ASN A 321 16.26 19.47 -28.42
CA ASN A 321 14.96 20.13 -28.43
C ASN A 321 14.67 20.76 -29.80
N ASP A 322 14.29 19.94 -30.77
CA ASP A 322 14.03 20.30 -32.17
C ASP A 322 12.68 19.79 -32.70
N GLU A 323 12.36 20.18 -33.93
CA GLU A 323 11.10 19.81 -34.59
C GLU A 323 10.96 18.28 -34.79
N MET A 324 12.07 17.55 -34.87
CA MET A 324 12.07 16.11 -35.01
C MET A 324 11.63 15.46 -33.69
N LEU A 325 12.16 15.91 -32.55
CA LEU A 325 11.75 15.48 -31.22
C LEU A 325 10.27 15.79 -31.00
N TRP A 326 9.83 17.01 -31.29
CA TRP A 326 8.42 17.41 -31.11
C TRP A 326 7.46 16.52 -31.89
N SER A 327 7.80 16.22 -33.16
CA SER A 327 7.01 15.31 -33.97
C SER A 327 6.95 13.90 -33.44
N ARG A 328 8.03 13.37 -32.87
CA ARG A 328 8.07 12.02 -32.26
C ARG A 328 7.23 11.98 -31.01
N VAL A 329 7.40 12.92 -30.08
CA VAL A 329 6.61 13.02 -28.84
C VAL A 329 5.12 13.17 -29.16
N GLY A 330 4.77 14.10 -30.06
CA GLY A 330 3.38 14.31 -30.46
C GLY A 330 2.73 13.08 -31.06
N ARG A 331 3.44 12.28 -31.87
CA ARG A 331 2.93 11.02 -32.41
C ARG A 331 2.69 9.97 -31.34
N THR A 332 3.61 9.84 -30.37
CA THR A 332 3.47 8.91 -29.26
C THR A 332 2.23 9.23 -28.43
N ILE A 333 2.06 10.50 -28.05
CA ILE A 333 0.90 10.94 -27.26
C ILE A 333 -0.41 10.75 -28.04
N ARG A 334 -0.47 11.15 -29.33
CA ARG A 334 -1.67 10.95 -30.16
C ARG A 334 -2.04 9.49 -30.34
N ALA A 335 -1.07 8.61 -30.49
CA ALA A 335 -1.34 7.17 -30.58
C ALA A 335 -1.98 6.64 -29.30
N PHE A 336 -1.43 6.97 -28.13
CA PHE A 336 -1.98 6.61 -26.83
C PHE A 336 -3.40 7.16 -26.62
N LEU A 337 -3.62 8.46 -26.87
CA LEU A 337 -4.94 9.08 -26.69
C LEU A 337 -5.99 8.53 -27.68
N ARG A 338 -5.59 8.15 -28.88
CA ARG A 338 -6.45 7.44 -29.84
C ARG A 338 -6.91 6.09 -29.32
N ASP A 339 -6.03 5.34 -28.65
CA ASP A 339 -6.39 4.08 -28.04
C ASP A 339 -7.35 4.30 -26.85
N MET A 340 -7.15 5.36 -26.06
CA MET A 340 -8.08 5.77 -25.02
C MET A 340 -9.46 6.16 -25.55
N TRP A 341 -9.51 6.89 -26.67
CA TRP A 341 -10.76 7.22 -27.33
C TRP A 341 -11.48 5.96 -27.85
N ARG A 342 -10.76 5.07 -28.52
CA ARG A 342 -11.32 3.79 -29.02
C ARG A 342 -11.83 2.87 -27.92
N SER A 343 -11.23 2.91 -26.76
CA SER A 343 -11.70 2.17 -25.56
C SER A 343 -12.94 2.79 -24.91
N GLY A 344 -13.38 3.99 -25.35
CA GLY A 344 -14.52 4.71 -24.78
C GLY A 344 -14.18 5.56 -23.55
N ALA A 345 -12.90 5.72 -23.22
CA ALA A 345 -12.45 6.57 -22.13
C ALA A 345 -12.64 8.07 -22.43
N LEU A 346 -12.52 8.43 -23.71
CA LEU A 346 -12.76 9.78 -24.21
C LEU A 346 -14.00 9.79 -25.10
N VAL A 347 -14.76 10.89 -25.06
CA VAL A 347 -15.98 11.07 -25.85
C VAL A 347 -15.76 12.01 -27.03
N GLY A 348 -16.39 11.70 -28.16
CA GLY A 348 -16.32 12.47 -29.41
C GLY A 348 -16.64 11.58 -30.59
N SER A 349 -17.34 12.11 -31.60
CA SER A 349 -17.63 11.38 -32.83
C SER A 349 -16.43 11.30 -33.80
N SER A 350 -15.44 12.16 -33.57
CA SER A 350 -14.15 12.17 -34.25
C SER A 350 -12.99 12.36 -33.29
N GLU A 351 -11.78 12.08 -33.73
CA GLU A 351 -10.54 12.22 -32.94
C GLU A 351 -10.39 13.66 -32.45
N ASP A 352 -10.62 14.65 -33.29
CA ASP A 352 -10.47 16.07 -32.95
C ASP A 352 -11.49 16.58 -31.90
N GLN A 353 -12.61 15.87 -31.75
CA GLN A 353 -13.60 16.15 -30.70
C GLN A 353 -13.25 15.48 -29.38
N ALA A 354 -12.50 14.38 -29.44
CA ALA A 354 -12.15 13.60 -28.28
C ALA A 354 -10.90 14.13 -27.57
N PHE A 355 -9.90 14.56 -28.34
CA PHE A 355 -8.67 15.12 -27.80
C PHE A 355 -7.92 15.98 -28.83
N TYR A 356 -7.03 16.82 -28.32
CA TYR A 356 -6.01 17.48 -29.14
C TYR A 356 -4.64 17.40 -28.49
N VAL A 357 -3.59 17.44 -29.32
CA VAL A 357 -2.18 17.49 -28.88
C VAL A 357 -1.50 18.57 -29.69
N ASN A 358 -1.07 19.63 -29.01
CA ASN A 358 -0.36 20.74 -29.59
C ASN A 358 1.06 20.79 -29.01
N ILE A 359 2.06 20.73 -29.88
CA ILE A 359 3.48 20.77 -29.53
C ILE A 359 4.25 21.42 -30.68
N GLY A 360 4.97 22.50 -30.40
CA GLY A 360 5.70 23.23 -31.40
C GLY A 360 5.93 24.69 -31.00
N ARG A 361 6.16 25.52 -32.02
CA ARG A 361 6.41 26.98 -31.83
C ARG A 361 5.18 27.73 -31.32
N ASP A 362 4.01 27.15 -31.43
CA ASP A 362 2.76 27.72 -30.90
C ASP A 362 2.65 27.54 -29.38
N THR A 363 3.30 26.52 -28.83
CA THR A 363 3.29 26.24 -27.37
C THR A 363 4.58 26.67 -26.68
N MET A 364 5.66 26.94 -27.42
CA MET A 364 6.99 27.26 -26.90
C MET A 364 7.53 28.56 -27.51
N SER A 365 7.95 29.46 -26.63
CA SER A 365 8.74 30.61 -27.04
C SER A 365 10.20 30.20 -27.35
N GLN A 366 10.95 31.08 -28.06
CA GLN A 366 12.37 30.85 -28.28
C GLN A 366 13.15 30.76 -26.95
N SER A 367 12.69 31.47 -25.93
CA SER A 367 13.27 31.39 -24.58
C SER A 367 13.04 30.03 -23.93
N ASP A 368 11.89 29.42 -24.12
CA ASP A 368 11.62 28.07 -23.59
C ASP A 368 12.54 27.04 -24.24
N ILE A 369 12.70 27.11 -25.56
CA ILE A 369 13.58 26.20 -26.31
C ILE A 369 15.04 26.35 -25.85
N LEU A 370 15.53 27.58 -25.70
CA LEU A 370 16.89 27.85 -25.21
C LEU A 370 17.10 27.39 -23.77
N ASN A 371 16.06 27.42 -22.92
CA ASN A 371 16.11 26.93 -21.56
C ASN A 371 15.83 25.40 -21.43
N GLY A 372 15.82 24.68 -22.54
CA GLY A 372 15.62 23.24 -22.57
C GLY A 372 14.19 22.80 -22.22
N ARG A 373 13.20 23.69 -22.34
CA ARG A 373 11.80 23.36 -22.05
C ARG A 373 11.11 22.87 -23.32
N LEU A 374 10.47 21.72 -23.21
CA LEU A 374 9.53 21.19 -24.21
C LEU A 374 8.13 21.25 -23.60
N ILE A 375 7.23 22.04 -24.21
CA ILE A 375 5.86 22.23 -23.73
C ILE A 375 4.90 21.60 -24.71
N CYS A 376 4.14 20.65 -24.23
CA CYS A 376 3.06 19.99 -24.97
C CYS A 376 1.73 20.28 -24.30
N GLU A 377 0.79 20.86 -25.02
CA GLU A 377 -0.57 21.10 -24.56
C GLU A 377 -1.48 19.98 -25.02
N ILE A 378 -2.21 19.38 -24.06
CA ILE A 378 -3.10 18.28 -24.30
C ILE A 378 -4.48 18.61 -23.75
N GLY A 379 -5.50 18.53 -24.59
CA GLY A 379 -6.88 18.63 -24.16
C GLY A 379 -7.61 17.32 -24.44
N VAL A 380 -8.43 16.88 -23.47
CA VAL A 380 -9.19 15.63 -23.57
C VAL A 380 -10.64 15.85 -23.13
N ALA A 381 -11.57 15.11 -23.76
CA ALA A 381 -12.99 15.09 -23.41
C ALA A 381 -13.30 13.78 -22.66
N PRO A 382 -13.25 13.74 -21.30
CA PRO A 382 -13.45 12.51 -20.54
C PRO A 382 -14.90 12.04 -20.57
N SER A 383 -15.11 10.73 -20.56
CA SER A 383 -16.42 10.14 -20.37
C SER A 383 -16.93 10.37 -18.95
N ARG A 384 -18.22 10.70 -18.81
CA ARG A 384 -18.89 10.93 -17.50
C ARG A 384 -19.96 9.88 -17.28
N PRO A 385 -20.15 9.41 -16.04
CA PRO A 385 -21.17 8.40 -15.74
C PRO A 385 -22.59 8.99 -15.88
N ALA A 386 -23.54 8.17 -16.31
CA ALA A 386 -24.97 8.45 -16.15
C ALA A 386 -25.34 8.16 -14.69
N GLU A 387 -25.52 9.19 -13.88
CA GLU A 387 -25.86 9.07 -12.46
C GLU A 387 -27.37 8.95 -12.24
N PHE A 388 -28.16 9.57 -13.14
CA PHE A 388 -29.62 9.54 -13.10
C PHE A 388 -30.21 9.09 -14.43
N VAL A 389 -31.13 8.14 -14.39
CA VAL A 389 -31.93 7.73 -15.53
C VAL A 389 -33.36 8.19 -15.31
N ILE A 390 -33.83 9.12 -16.13
CA ILE A 390 -35.16 9.71 -16.04
C ILE A 390 -36.00 9.23 -17.21
N PHE A 391 -37.10 8.53 -16.89
CA PHE A 391 -38.08 8.11 -17.86
C PHE A 391 -39.26 9.07 -17.84
N ARG A 392 -39.66 9.55 -19.01
CA ARG A 392 -40.92 10.31 -19.19
C ARG A 392 -41.87 9.41 -19.95
N ILE A 393 -42.97 9.00 -19.30
CA ILE A 393 -44.00 8.15 -19.88
C ILE A 393 -45.23 9.06 -20.07
N THR A 394 -45.67 9.23 -21.29
CA THR A 394 -46.88 9.96 -21.66
C THR A 394 -47.94 9.00 -22.16
N GLN A 395 -49.14 9.14 -21.70
CA GLN A 395 -50.31 8.40 -22.22
C GLN A 395 -50.95 9.28 -23.30
N PHE A 396 -51.10 8.71 -24.48
CA PHE A 396 -51.90 9.31 -25.55
C PHE A 396 -53.33 8.81 -25.40
N MET A 397 -54.30 9.70 -25.42
CA MET A 397 -55.69 9.32 -25.61
C MET A 397 -55.99 9.45 -27.12
N GLU A 398 -56.51 8.40 -27.74
CA GLU A 398 -57.10 8.51 -29.09
C GLU A 398 -58.31 9.45 -28.95
N GLU A 399 -58.30 10.53 -29.73
CA GLU A 399 -59.50 11.33 -29.96
C GLU A 399 -60.48 10.47 -30.78
N SER A 400 -61.63 10.10 -30.16
CA SER A 400 -62.73 9.37 -30.76
C SER A 400 -63.55 10.26 -31.66
#